data_54d14cf80f1776d876df8af70e3ab73c
#
_entry.id   54d14cf80f1776d876df8af70e3ab73c
#
_cell.length_a   1.000
_cell.length_b   1.000
_cell.length_c   1.000
_cell.angle_alpha   90.00
_cell.angle_beta   90.00
_cell.angle_gamma   90.00
#
_symmetry.space_group_name_H-M   'P 1'
#
loop_
_entity.id
_entity.type
_entity.pdbx_description
1 polymer ?
#
loop_
_entity_poly.entity_id
_entity_poly.type
_entity_poly.pdbx_seq_one_letter_code
_entity_poly.pdbx_strand_id
1 'polypeptide(L)'
;MQDDPKCTAKLEVQLSVLPSYTRLGMAALLPHAELTMTDDFKVLIDDMPCDNLAEREAILQKYSPDSVCVQFDSIKSLKVAELRSIFTGKQVVYVYHNQIDARGDKPNTEDEVFVACQEAIAEIIDLIRRISTSANTYRFIVTADHGFIYKRDKIAESDKIDGIKGKTSFINRRFVVAQEPVSKDGIASMEMSKVLRNDDTKWVFYPISDDVFKVAGGGQNYVHGGSSPQEMLVPVLDLKMERGHMETRSAGVALV
;
A
#
# COMPACT_ATOMS: atom_id res chain seq x y z
N MET A 1 -20.66 -1.31 -2.61
CA MET A 1 -20.52 -2.79 -2.59
C MET A 1 -21.34 -3.47 -1.50
N GLN A 2 -21.51 -2.88 -0.33
CA GLN A 2 -22.43 -3.43 0.71
C GLN A 2 -23.89 -3.55 0.23
N ASP A 3 -24.31 -2.67 -0.65
CA ASP A 3 -25.67 -2.69 -1.22
C ASP A 3 -25.84 -3.61 -2.44
N ASP A 4 -24.76 -4.27 -2.87
CA ASP A 4 -24.82 -5.26 -3.96
C ASP A 4 -25.18 -6.62 -3.37
N PRO A 5 -26.38 -7.17 -3.67
CA PRO A 5 -26.84 -8.43 -3.11
C PRO A 5 -25.99 -9.64 -3.49
N LYS A 6 -25.08 -9.46 -4.46
CA LYS A 6 -24.12 -10.48 -4.91
C LYS A 6 -22.74 -10.33 -4.28
N CYS A 7 -22.54 -9.38 -3.36
CA CYS A 7 -21.28 -9.12 -2.72
C CYS A 7 -21.36 -9.28 -1.21
N THR A 8 -20.56 -10.15 -0.64
CA THR A 8 -20.29 -10.16 0.79
C THR A 8 -19.01 -9.39 1.04
N ALA A 9 -19.07 -8.37 1.88
CA ALA A 9 -17.95 -7.50 2.22
C ALA A 9 -17.68 -7.53 3.72
N LYS A 10 -16.43 -7.75 4.12
CA LYS A 10 -15.95 -7.63 5.50
C LYS A 10 -14.83 -6.61 5.54
N LEU A 11 -14.99 -5.59 6.37
CA LEU A 11 -13.96 -4.58 6.62
C LEU A 11 -13.28 -4.88 7.95
N GLU A 12 -11.99 -5.01 7.91
CA GLU A 12 -11.08 -5.14 9.05
C GLU A 12 -10.02 -4.04 9.00
N VAL A 13 -9.24 -3.94 10.06
CA VAL A 13 -8.12 -3.00 10.16
C VAL A 13 -6.88 -3.79 10.55
N GLN A 14 -5.75 -3.47 9.93
CA GLN A 14 -4.45 -3.98 10.32
C GLN A 14 -3.45 -2.83 10.54
N LEU A 15 -2.39 -3.11 11.27
CA LEU A 15 -1.24 -2.21 11.37
C LEU A 15 -0.31 -2.45 10.19
N SER A 16 0.10 -1.36 9.55
CA SER A 16 1.23 -1.37 8.64
C SER A 16 2.54 -1.57 9.40
N VAL A 17 3.62 -1.80 8.67
CA VAL A 17 4.97 -1.92 9.23
C VAL A 17 5.56 -0.54 9.52
N LEU A 18 6.40 -0.42 10.56
CA LEU A 18 7.12 0.81 10.88
C LEU A 18 8.59 0.72 10.42
N PRO A 19 9.15 1.71 9.71
CA PRO A 19 8.51 2.92 9.19
C PRO A 19 7.47 2.61 8.10
N SER A 20 6.36 3.35 8.13
CA SER A 20 5.21 3.13 7.25
C SER A 20 5.41 3.80 5.89
N TYR A 21 6.35 3.28 5.10
CA TYR A 21 6.69 3.78 3.78
C TYR A 21 6.62 2.69 2.72
N THR A 22 6.38 3.10 1.49
CA THR A 22 6.02 2.24 0.36
C THR A 22 6.93 1.01 0.19
N ARG A 23 8.26 1.19 0.23
CA ARG A 23 9.19 0.08 -0.02
C ARG A 23 9.06 -1.04 1.00
N LEU A 24 9.01 -0.70 2.29
CA LEU A 24 8.88 -1.69 3.37
C LEU A 24 7.44 -2.22 3.48
N GLY A 25 6.44 -1.35 3.34
CA GLY A 25 5.04 -1.75 3.37
C GLY A 25 4.67 -2.72 2.25
N MET A 26 5.11 -2.44 1.01
CA MET A 26 4.92 -3.34 -0.12
C MET A 26 5.65 -4.69 0.08
N ALA A 27 6.85 -4.67 0.66
CA ALA A 27 7.58 -5.90 0.99
C ALA A 27 6.84 -6.72 2.05
N ALA A 28 6.33 -6.08 3.09
CA ALA A 28 5.61 -6.74 4.17
C ALA A 28 4.27 -7.36 3.72
N LEU A 29 3.69 -6.90 2.62
CA LEU A 29 2.47 -7.47 2.03
C LEU A 29 2.73 -8.66 1.09
N LEU A 30 3.97 -8.92 0.73
CA LEU A 30 4.35 -10.12 -0.03
C LEU A 30 4.56 -11.31 0.91
N PRO A 31 4.35 -12.54 0.45
CA PRO A 31 4.70 -13.71 1.24
C PRO A 31 6.22 -13.76 1.45
N HIS A 32 6.64 -14.02 2.68
CA HIS A 32 8.05 -14.07 3.05
C HIS A 32 8.27 -14.94 4.29
N ALA A 33 9.45 -15.53 4.39
CA ALA A 33 9.95 -16.11 5.62
C ALA A 33 10.71 -15.04 6.44
N GLU A 34 11.46 -14.17 5.76
CA GLU A 34 12.27 -13.14 6.39
C GLU A 34 12.22 -11.83 5.61
N LEU A 35 12.16 -10.71 6.34
CA LEU A 35 12.39 -9.36 5.83
C LEU A 35 13.72 -8.85 6.41
N THR A 36 14.58 -8.34 5.54
CA THR A 36 15.86 -7.75 5.95
C THR A 36 16.04 -6.34 5.40
N MET A 37 16.85 -5.55 6.08
CA MET A 37 17.29 -4.24 5.61
C MET A 37 18.82 -4.21 5.58
N THR A 38 19.39 -4.01 4.42
CA THR A 38 20.84 -3.96 4.22
C THR A 38 21.46 -2.72 4.85
N ASP A 39 22.79 -2.65 4.90
CA ASP A 39 23.50 -1.48 5.44
C ASP A 39 23.34 -0.21 4.59
N ASP A 40 23.02 -0.35 3.31
CA ASP A 40 22.64 0.74 2.40
C ASP A 40 21.11 0.96 2.35
N PHE A 41 20.37 0.45 3.36
CA PHE A 41 18.93 0.64 3.59
C PHE A 41 18.01 0.11 2.48
N LYS A 42 18.45 -0.89 1.73
CA LYS A 42 17.57 -1.63 0.82
C LYS A 42 16.79 -2.69 1.59
N VAL A 43 15.54 -2.86 1.20
CA VAL A 43 14.68 -3.92 1.75
C VAL A 43 14.82 -5.16 0.88
N LEU A 44 15.05 -6.30 1.50
CA LEU A 44 15.07 -7.61 0.84
C LEU A 44 14.02 -8.53 1.45
N ILE A 45 13.50 -9.41 0.63
CA ILE A 45 12.59 -10.51 1.01
C ILE A 45 13.32 -11.82 0.73
N ASP A 46 13.62 -12.60 1.78
CA ASP A 46 14.35 -13.87 1.63
C ASP A 46 15.62 -13.70 0.78
N ASP A 47 16.40 -12.66 1.03
CA ASP A 47 17.59 -12.23 0.29
C ASP A 47 17.35 -11.77 -1.17
N MET A 48 16.09 -11.64 -1.60
CA MET A 48 15.73 -11.19 -2.94
C MET A 48 15.34 -9.70 -2.94
N PRO A 49 15.75 -8.91 -3.95
CA PRO A 49 15.26 -7.55 -4.12
C PRO A 49 13.76 -7.52 -4.44
N CYS A 50 13.08 -6.42 -4.04
CA CYS A 50 11.63 -6.26 -4.20
C CYS A 50 11.20 -4.84 -4.62
N ASP A 51 12.11 -4.09 -5.23
CA ASP A 51 11.90 -2.68 -5.57
C ASP A 51 10.97 -2.47 -6.76
N ASN A 52 10.92 -3.42 -7.70
CA ASN A 52 10.13 -3.31 -8.92
C ASN A 52 9.12 -4.46 -9.08
N LEU A 53 8.25 -4.33 -10.08
CA LEU A 53 7.16 -5.27 -10.32
C LEU A 53 7.66 -6.69 -10.62
N ALA A 54 8.71 -6.84 -11.44
CA ALA A 54 9.25 -8.13 -11.83
C ALA A 54 9.90 -8.87 -10.65
N GLU A 55 10.61 -8.13 -9.79
CA GLU A 55 11.18 -8.68 -8.56
C GLU A 55 10.09 -9.16 -7.60
N ARG A 56 9.02 -8.37 -7.40
CA ARG A 56 7.88 -8.75 -6.58
C ARG A 56 7.14 -9.96 -7.13
N GLU A 57 6.99 -10.05 -8.45
CA GLU A 57 6.40 -11.21 -9.11
C GLU A 57 7.26 -12.46 -8.89
N ALA A 58 8.58 -12.37 -9.02
CA ALA A 58 9.48 -13.49 -8.78
C ALA A 58 9.38 -14.01 -7.33
N ILE A 59 9.26 -13.11 -6.36
CA ILE A 59 9.01 -13.47 -4.95
C ILE A 59 7.65 -14.14 -4.80
N LEU A 60 6.60 -13.55 -5.35
CA LEU A 60 5.25 -14.11 -5.26
C LEU A 60 5.19 -15.52 -5.87
N GLN A 61 5.86 -15.73 -7.02
CA GLN A 61 5.91 -17.03 -7.70
C GLN A 61 6.73 -18.08 -6.95
N LYS A 62 7.72 -17.68 -6.14
CA LYS A 62 8.43 -18.60 -5.23
C LYS A 62 7.48 -19.28 -4.24
N TYR A 63 6.46 -18.56 -3.77
CA TYR A 63 5.47 -19.05 -2.82
C TYR A 63 4.18 -19.57 -3.49
N SER A 64 3.83 -19.03 -4.65
CA SER A 64 2.65 -19.38 -5.44
C SER A 64 3.00 -19.36 -6.92
N PRO A 65 3.42 -20.50 -7.52
CA PRO A 65 3.95 -20.54 -8.90
C PRO A 65 2.98 -19.98 -9.94
N ASP A 66 1.68 -20.21 -9.77
CA ASP A 66 0.64 -19.73 -10.69
C ASP A 66 0.12 -18.33 -10.28
N SER A 67 1.02 -17.39 -10.06
CA SER A 67 0.69 -16.02 -9.70
C SER A 67 1.28 -14.99 -10.65
N VAL A 68 0.78 -13.76 -10.58
CA VAL A 68 1.26 -12.64 -11.38
C VAL A 68 1.11 -11.33 -10.61
N CYS A 69 2.02 -10.39 -10.86
CA CYS A 69 1.94 -9.00 -10.39
C CYS A 69 1.64 -8.07 -11.58
N VAL A 70 0.67 -7.19 -11.44
CA VAL A 70 0.31 -6.23 -12.48
C VAL A 70 0.13 -4.82 -11.91
N GLN A 71 0.42 -3.80 -12.71
CA GLN A 71 0.04 -2.44 -12.40
C GLN A 71 -1.40 -2.18 -12.85
N PHE A 72 -2.20 -1.49 -12.03
CA PHE A 72 -3.57 -1.11 -12.34
C PHE A 72 -3.64 -0.37 -13.70
N ASP A 73 -2.75 0.58 -13.92
CA ASP A 73 -2.72 1.37 -15.16
C ASP A 73 -2.52 0.53 -16.42
N SER A 74 -1.85 -0.63 -16.33
CA SER A 74 -1.66 -1.53 -17.46
C SER A 74 -2.89 -2.34 -17.81
N ILE A 75 -3.84 -2.49 -16.87
CA ILE A 75 -5.01 -3.36 -17.03
C ILE A 75 -6.35 -2.63 -17.07
N LYS A 76 -6.40 -1.37 -16.62
CA LYS A 76 -7.66 -0.61 -16.48
C LYS A 76 -8.45 -0.45 -17.79
N SER A 77 -7.77 -0.36 -18.94
CA SER A 77 -8.38 -0.17 -20.26
C SER A 77 -8.42 -1.45 -21.13
N LEU A 78 -7.96 -2.59 -20.61
CA LEU A 78 -7.92 -3.83 -21.36
C LEU A 78 -9.34 -4.33 -21.70
N LYS A 79 -9.46 -4.96 -22.88
CA LYS A 79 -10.71 -5.65 -23.26
C LYS A 79 -10.90 -6.93 -22.44
N VAL A 80 -12.13 -7.43 -22.41
CA VAL A 80 -12.50 -8.62 -21.63
C VAL A 80 -11.60 -9.84 -21.89
N ALA A 81 -11.25 -10.11 -23.15
CA ALA A 81 -10.41 -11.25 -23.51
C ALA A 81 -8.98 -11.11 -22.95
N GLU A 82 -8.40 -9.92 -23.02
CA GLU A 82 -7.07 -9.60 -22.49
C GLU A 82 -7.07 -9.66 -20.96
N LEU A 83 -8.06 -9.06 -20.33
CA LEU A 83 -8.22 -9.12 -18.87
C LEU A 83 -8.37 -10.57 -18.40
N ARG A 84 -9.18 -11.38 -19.09
CA ARG A 84 -9.35 -12.80 -18.78
C ARG A 84 -8.04 -13.57 -18.86
N SER A 85 -7.16 -13.29 -19.82
CA SER A 85 -5.88 -13.98 -19.97
C SER A 85 -4.93 -13.74 -18.78
N ILE A 86 -5.04 -12.60 -18.10
CA ILE A 86 -4.23 -12.27 -16.93
C ILE A 86 -4.70 -13.05 -15.69
N PHE A 87 -6.01 -13.18 -15.51
CA PHE A 87 -6.58 -13.72 -14.27
C PHE A 87 -6.89 -15.22 -14.33
N THR A 88 -7.22 -15.76 -15.51
CA THR A 88 -7.62 -17.18 -15.63
C THR A 88 -6.45 -18.11 -15.37
N GLY A 89 -6.66 -19.11 -14.52
CA GLY A 89 -5.65 -20.10 -14.17
C GLY A 89 -4.63 -19.60 -13.14
N LYS A 90 -4.79 -18.38 -12.62
CA LYS A 90 -3.92 -17.86 -11.58
C LYS A 90 -4.50 -18.18 -10.19
N GLN A 91 -3.62 -18.56 -9.27
CA GLN A 91 -3.97 -18.74 -7.86
C GLN A 91 -4.08 -17.38 -7.16
N VAL A 92 -3.12 -16.47 -7.46
CA VAL A 92 -3.05 -15.13 -6.90
C VAL A 92 -2.67 -14.12 -7.97
N VAL A 93 -3.35 -12.99 -7.98
CA VAL A 93 -2.99 -11.83 -8.80
C VAL A 93 -2.85 -10.63 -7.89
N TYR A 94 -1.65 -10.05 -7.80
CA TYR A 94 -1.41 -8.79 -7.11
C TYR A 94 -1.59 -7.64 -8.10
N VAL A 95 -2.53 -6.75 -7.78
CA VAL A 95 -2.76 -5.54 -8.56
C VAL A 95 -2.29 -4.34 -7.75
N TYR A 96 -1.27 -3.66 -8.23
CA TYR A 96 -0.74 -2.44 -7.59
C TYR A 96 -1.42 -1.21 -8.17
N HIS A 97 -2.03 -0.42 -7.28
CA HIS A 97 -2.69 0.84 -7.60
C HIS A 97 -1.93 1.98 -6.92
N ASN A 98 -1.45 2.95 -7.71
CA ASN A 98 -0.54 4.00 -7.21
C ASN A 98 -1.08 5.43 -7.36
N GLN A 99 -2.37 5.62 -7.58
CA GLN A 99 -2.94 6.94 -7.88
C GLN A 99 -2.83 7.92 -6.71
N ILE A 100 -2.96 7.44 -5.48
CA ILE A 100 -2.96 8.29 -4.28
C ILE A 100 -1.56 8.85 -4.07
N ASP A 101 -0.54 7.99 -3.95
CA ASP A 101 0.85 8.41 -3.75
C ASP A 101 1.39 9.21 -4.94
N ALA A 102 1.01 8.83 -6.16
CA ALA A 102 1.44 9.54 -7.37
C ALA A 102 1.00 11.00 -7.42
N ARG A 103 -0.10 11.36 -6.76
CA ARG A 103 -0.55 12.76 -6.59
C ARG A 103 -0.04 13.37 -5.30
N GLY A 104 -0.09 12.63 -4.19
CA GLY A 104 0.31 13.11 -2.87
C GLY A 104 1.79 13.50 -2.78
N ASP A 105 2.68 12.72 -3.38
CA ASP A 105 4.12 12.94 -3.31
C ASP A 105 4.63 14.14 -4.15
N LYS A 106 3.78 14.75 -4.97
CA LYS A 106 4.16 15.86 -5.84
C LYS A 106 3.66 17.20 -5.29
N PRO A 107 4.53 18.22 -5.15
CA PRO A 107 4.15 19.52 -4.61
C PRO A 107 3.04 20.24 -5.35
N ASN A 108 2.85 19.94 -6.63
CA ASN A 108 1.85 20.58 -7.49
C ASN A 108 0.51 19.86 -7.55
N THR A 109 0.39 18.69 -6.94
CA THR A 109 -0.84 17.88 -6.93
C THR A 109 -1.17 17.30 -5.55
N GLU A 110 -0.37 17.60 -4.51
CA GLU A 110 -0.61 17.07 -3.16
C GLU A 110 -1.95 17.52 -2.55
N ASP A 111 -2.49 18.66 -2.98
CA ASP A 111 -3.81 19.16 -2.58
C ASP A 111 -4.98 18.40 -3.20
N GLU A 112 -4.73 17.61 -4.27
CA GLU A 112 -5.71 16.74 -4.90
C GLU A 112 -5.81 15.33 -4.27
N VAL A 113 -5.04 15.04 -3.21
CA VAL A 113 -4.94 13.67 -2.66
C VAL A 113 -6.30 13.08 -2.26
N PHE A 114 -7.22 13.87 -1.73
CA PHE A 114 -8.56 13.36 -1.37
C PHE A 114 -9.42 13.07 -2.60
N VAL A 115 -9.24 13.84 -3.69
CA VAL A 115 -9.84 13.52 -4.99
C VAL A 115 -9.26 12.23 -5.53
N ALA A 116 -7.93 12.05 -5.43
CA ALA A 116 -7.26 10.81 -5.81
C ALA A 116 -7.79 9.60 -5.03
N CYS A 117 -8.07 9.75 -3.73
CA CYS A 117 -8.69 8.68 -2.93
C CYS A 117 -10.08 8.30 -3.43
N GLN A 118 -10.93 9.28 -3.78
CA GLN A 118 -12.27 9.02 -4.31
C GLN A 118 -12.22 8.32 -5.67
N GLU A 119 -11.34 8.78 -6.55
CA GLU A 119 -11.11 8.17 -7.86
C GLU A 119 -10.57 6.74 -7.73
N ALA A 120 -9.58 6.52 -6.86
CA ALA A 120 -9.01 5.19 -6.60
C ALA A 120 -10.08 4.19 -6.13
N ILE A 121 -10.97 4.60 -5.21
CA ILE A 121 -12.08 3.76 -4.74
C ILE A 121 -13.00 3.39 -5.91
N ALA A 122 -13.37 4.36 -6.77
CA ALA A 122 -14.22 4.11 -7.91
C ALA A 122 -13.56 3.16 -8.94
N GLU A 123 -12.28 3.38 -9.24
CA GLU A 123 -11.47 2.54 -10.14
C GLU A 123 -11.35 1.10 -9.64
N ILE A 124 -11.10 0.91 -8.34
CA ILE A 124 -11.00 -0.41 -7.72
C ILE A 124 -12.35 -1.15 -7.78
N ILE A 125 -13.45 -0.47 -7.48
CA ILE A 125 -14.81 -1.04 -7.57
C ILE A 125 -15.12 -1.47 -9.01
N ASP A 126 -14.81 -0.64 -9.99
CA ASP A 126 -15.03 -0.98 -11.41
C ASP A 126 -14.19 -2.20 -11.82
N LEU A 127 -12.92 -2.22 -11.48
CA LEU A 127 -12.03 -3.33 -11.78
C LEU A 127 -12.55 -4.65 -11.16
N ILE A 128 -12.95 -4.64 -9.89
CA ILE A 128 -13.51 -5.83 -9.21
C ILE A 128 -14.75 -6.34 -9.93
N ARG A 129 -15.67 -5.45 -10.32
CA ARG A 129 -16.86 -5.83 -11.09
C ARG A 129 -16.52 -6.43 -12.45
N ARG A 130 -15.59 -5.83 -13.17
CA ARG A 130 -15.13 -6.33 -14.48
C ARG A 130 -14.47 -7.70 -14.36
N ILE A 131 -13.60 -7.91 -13.37
CA ILE A 131 -12.92 -9.17 -13.14
C ILE A 131 -13.92 -10.26 -12.72
N SER A 132 -14.80 -9.97 -11.78
CA SER A 132 -15.80 -10.96 -11.30
C SER A 132 -16.74 -11.42 -12.39
N THR A 133 -17.12 -10.54 -13.32
CA THR A 133 -18.02 -10.88 -14.43
C THR A 133 -17.32 -11.54 -15.61
N SER A 134 -16.03 -11.27 -15.84
CA SER A 134 -15.34 -11.65 -17.06
C SER A 134 -14.18 -12.63 -16.88
N ALA A 135 -13.56 -12.69 -15.70
CA ALA A 135 -12.33 -13.44 -15.48
C ALA A 135 -12.46 -14.59 -14.47
N ASN A 136 -13.68 -14.97 -14.11
CA ASN A 136 -13.98 -16.10 -13.19
C ASN A 136 -13.25 -15.99 -11.82
N THR A 137 -13.03 -14.75 -11.34
CA THR A 137 -12.41 -14.46 -10.05
C THR A 137 -13.47 -13.86 -9.12
N TYR A 138 -13.60 -14.39 -7.92
CA TYR A 138 -14.71 -14.06 -7.02
C TYR A 138 -14.27 -13.64 -5.62
N ARG A 139 -13.01 -13.80 -5.27
CA ARG A 139 -12.48 -13.37 -3.98
C ARG A 139 -11.43 -12.27 -4.20
N PHE A 140 -11.61 -11.17 -3.49
CA PHE A 140 -10.73 -10.02 -3.56
C PHE A 140 -10.36 -9.56 -2.16
N ILE A 141 -9.10 -9.18 -1.98
CA ILE A 141 -8.62 -8.50 -0.80
C ILE A 141 -8.09 -7.14 -1.26
N VAL A 142 -8.61 -6.06 -0.66
CA VAL A 142 -8.12 -4.71 -0.91
C VAL A 142 -7.51 -4.18 0.37
N THR A 143 -6.26 -3.75 0.30
CA THR A 143 -5.53 -3.18 1.43
C THR A 143 -4.56 -2.11 0.93
N ALA A 144 -3.83 -1.47 1.84
CA ALA A 144 -2.77 -0.53 1.54
C ALA A 144 -1.49 -0.94 2.28
N ASP A 145 -0.35 -0.52 1.76
CA ASP A 145 0.96 -0.69 2.36
C ASP A 145 1.20 0.28 3.53
N HIS A 146 0.63 1.48 3.46
CA HIS A 146 0.58 2.49 4.53
C HIS A 146 -0.59 3.44 4.32
N GLY A 147 -0.86 4.27 5.33
CA GLY A 147 -1.68 5.45 5.19
C GLY A 147 -0.83 6.72 5.13
N PHE A 148 -1.43 7.88 5.36
CA PHE A 148 -0.72 9.17 5.26
C PHE A 148 -1.32 10.22 6.17
N ILE A 149 -0.53 11.27 6.44
CA ILE A 149 -0.99 12.53 7.02
C ILE A 149 -1.07 13.57 5.90
N TYR A 150 -2.14 14.35 5.89
CA TYR A 150 -2.27 15.52 5.04
C TYR A 150 -2.58 16.76 5.87
N LYS A 151 -1.71 17.78 5.77
CA LYS A 151 -1.92 19.09 6.39
C LYS A 151 -2.36 20.09 5.32
N ARG A 152 -3.47 20.80 5.54
CA ARG A 152 -3.96 21.82 4.59
C ARG A 152 -3.12 23.08 4.60
N ASP A 153 -2.62 23.44 5.77
CA ASP A 153 -1.79 24.63 5.95
C ASP A 153 -0.33 24.29 5.69
N LYS A 154 0.42 25.30 5.26
CA LYS A 154 1.88 25.16 5.11
C LYS A 154 2.50 24.79 6.44
N ILE A 155 3.36 23.79 6.43
CA ILE A 155 4.09 23.35 7.61
C ILE A 155 4.97 24.50 8.12
N ALA A 156 4.73 24.95 9.36
CA ALA A 156 5.51 26.00 10.00
C ALA A 156 6.94 25.51 10.33
N GLU A 157 7.87 26.42 10.51
CA GLU A 157 9.24 26.03 10.91
C GLU A 157 9.28 25.39 12.31
N SER A 158 8.31 25.70 13.18
CA SER A 158 8.12 25.06 14.49
C SER A 158 7.81 23.56 14.37
N ASP A 159 7.17 23.13 13.28
CA ASP A 159 6.74 21.76 13.03
C ASP A 159 7.81 20.95 12.29
N LYS A 160 8.99 21.54 12.10
CA LYS A 160 10.12 20.93 11.43
C LYS A 160 11.23 20.57 12.41
N ILE A 161 11.53 19.31 12.49
CA ILE A 161 12.59 18.78 13.34
C ILE A 161 13.89 18.69 12.54
N ASP A 162 14.98 19.22 13.10
CA ASP A 162 16.30 19.01 12.52
C ASP A 162 16.63 17.52 12.52
N GLY A 163 17.10 17.02 11.38
CA GLY A 163 17.39 15.61 11.20
C GLY A 163 18.38 15.06 12.23
N ILE A 164 18.33 13.76 12.42
CA ILE A 164 19.30 13.02 13.22
C ILE A 164 20.60 12.96 12.44
N LYS A 165 21.66 13.60 12.96
CA LYS A 165 22.97 13.62 12.33
C LYS A 165 23.69 12.31 12.67
N GLY A 166 23.88 11.45 11.69
CA GLY A 166 24.72 10.25 11.76
C GLY A 166 25.50 10.08 10.46
N LYS A 167 26.63 9.37 10.52
CA LYS A 167 27.49 9.16 9.33
C LYS A 167 26.79 8.34 8.24
N THR A 168 25.82 7.50 8.62
CA THR A 168 25.05 6.66 7.71
C THR A 168 23.62 6.62 8.22
N SER A 169 22.72 7.29 7.48
CA SER A 169 21.30 7.30 7.82
C SER A 169 20.44 7.43 6.57
N PHE A 170 19.29 6.78 6.59
CA PHE A 170 18.24 6.97 5.60
C PHE A 170 17.18 7.90 6.18
N ILE A 171 17.04 9.09 5.61
CA ILE A 171 16.17 10.15 6.13
C ILE A 171 14.99 10.35 5.20
N ASN A 172 13.80 10.28 5.77
CA ASN A 172 12.55 10.69 5.16
C ASN A 172 11.88 11.74 6.05
N ARG A 173 10.76 12.33 5.61
CA ARG A 173 10.06 13.39 6.37
C ARG A 173 9.46 12.89 7.67
N ARG A 174 9.03 11.64 7.72
CA ARG A 174 8.36 11.07 8.88
C ARG A 174 9.18 10.02 9.62
N PHE A 175 10.36 9.66 9.10
CA PHE A 175 11.25 8.74 9.80
C PHE A 175 12.72 8.93 9.42
N VAL A 176 13.57 8.42 10.27
CA VAL A 176 15.01 8.24 10.01
C VAL A 176 15.39 6.83 10.44
N VAL A 177 16.12 6.10 9.58
CA VAL A 177 16.79 4.85 9.99
C VAL A 177 18.27 5.10 10.11
N ALA A 178 18.87 4.71 11.23
CA ALA A 178 20.31 4.90 11.50
C ALA A 178 20.89 3.72 12.27
N GLN A 179 22.23 3.60 12.23
CA GLN A 179 22.96 2.50 12.89
C GLN A 179 23.03 2.64 14.42
N GLU A 180 23.01 3.88 14.92
CA GLU A 180 23.22 4.15 16.35
C GLU A 180 21.96 4.73 16.99
N PRO A 181 21.66 4.38 18.26
CA PRO A 181 20.57 4.99 18.99
C PRO A 181 20.86 6.46 19.27
N VAL A 182 19.86 7.30 19.04
CA VAL A 182 19.90 8.73 19.34
C VAL A 182 18.70 9.10 20.19
N SER A 183 18.90 9.86 21.24
CA SER A 183 17.81 10.45 22.04
C SER A 183 17.65 11.91 21.66
N LYS A 184 16.43 12.29 21.33
CA LYS A 184 16.06 13.69 21.01
C LYS A 184 14.62 13.92 21.44
N ASP A 185 14.35 15.08 22.04
CA ASP A 185 13.02 15.47 22.44
C ASP A 185 12.05 15.50 21.24
N GLY A 186 10.84 15.03 21.45
CA GLY A 186 9.80 14.95 20.43
C GLY A 186 9.97 13.80 19.41
N ILE A 187 11.00 12.96 19.57
CA ILE A 187 11.25 11.80 18.71
C ILE A 187 11.17 10.52 19.54
N ALA A 188 10.41 9.57 19.05
CA ALA A 188 10.44 8.20 19.54
C ALA A 188 11.36 7.34 18.66
N SER A 189 11.77 6.21 19.19
CA SER A 189 12.62 5.25 18.47
C SER A 189 12.23 3.81 18.74
N MET A 190 12.56 2.93 17.80
CA MET A 190 12.41 1.48 17.92
C MET A 190 13.57 0.78 17.23
N GLU A 191 14.00 -0.34 17.80
CA GLU A 191 14.98 -1.23 17.14
C GLU A 191 14.35 -1.85 15.89
N MET A 192 15.09 -1.87 14.79
CA MET A 192 14.62 -2.53 13.56
C MET A 192 14.47 -4.04 13.73
N SER A 193 15.22 -4.66 14.63
CA SER A 193 15.05 -6.07 15.03
C SER A 193 13.61 -6.39 15.48
N LYS A 194 12.96 -5.48 16.20
CA LYS A 194 11.56 -5.66 16.64
C LYS A 194 10.57 -5.54 15.51
N VAL A 195 10.88 -4.69 14.53
CA VAL A 195 10.06 -4.47 13.34
C VAL A 195 10.19 -5.65 12.37
N LEU A 196 11.43 -6.01 12.04
CA LEU A 196 11.75 -7.04 11.04
C LEU A 196 11.73 -8.46 11.63
N ARG A 197 11.68 -8.58 12.98
CA ARG A 197 11.73 -9.85 13.73
C ARG A 197 12.98 -10.68 13.42
N ASN A 198 14.13 -9.99 13.36
CA ASN A 198 15.43 -10.56 13.09
C ASN A 198 16.51 -9.90 13.96
N ASP A 199 17.79 -10.10 13.65
CA ASP A 199 18.92 -9.55 14.41
C ASP A 199 19.42 -8.19 13.87
N ASP A 200 18.58 -7.41 13.21
CA ASP A 200 18.95 -6.09 12.68
C ASP A 200 19.31 -5.13 13.82
N THR A 201 20.48 -4.50 13.72
CA THR A 201 21.02 -3.60 14.76
C THR A 201 20.64 -2.15 14.56
N LYS A 202 19.98 -1.82 13.45
CA LYS A 202 19.55 -0.44 13.14
C LYS A 202 18.39 0.00 14.02
N TRP A 203 18.19 1.32 14.05
CA TRP A 203 17.10 1.97 14.77
C TRP A 203 16.27 2.80 13.80
N VAL A 204 14.96 2.75 13.96
CA VAL A 204 14.04 3.71 13.32
C VAL A 204 13.64 4.78 14.34
N PHE A 205 13.67 6.03 13.89
CA PHE A 205 13.30 7.23 14.64
C PHE A 205 12.14 7.91 13.94
N TYR A 206 11.15 8.36 14.68
CA TYR A 206 9.96 8.99 14.13
C TYR A 206 9.42 10.06 15.10
N PRO A 207 8.83 11.17 14.60
CA PRO A 207 8.19 12.16 15.44
C PRO A 207 7.02 11.55 16.23
N ILE A 208 6.89 11.94 17.50
CA ILE A 208 5.74 11.53 18.34
C ILE A 208 4.46 12.24 17.88
N SER A 209 4.61 13.47 17.33
CA SER A 209 3.55 14.31 16.78
C SER A 209 3.41 14.12 15.26
N ASP A 210 2.68 15.04 14.64
CA ASP A 210 2.57 15.18 13.18
C ASP A 210 3.69 16.04 12.55
N ASP A 211 4.74 16.36 13.32
CA ASP A 211 5.94 17.07 12.86
C ASP A 211 6.69 16.27 11.79
N VAL A 212 7.55 16.99 11.04
CA VAL A 212 8.34 16.40 9.96
C VAL A 212 9.83 16.67 10.14
N PHE A 213 10.67 15.75 9.73
CA PHE A 213 12.10 16.01 9.60
C PHE A 213 12.38 16.98 8.45
N LYS A 214 13.35 17.86 8.61
CA LYS A 214 13.83 18.75 7.54
C LYS A 214 14.53 17.93 6.46
N VAL A 215 13.85 17.78 5.32
CA VAL A 215 14.37 17.09 4.13
C VAL A 215 14.23 18.05 2.94
N ALA A 216 15.26 18.13 2.11
CA ALA A 216 15.24 18.99 0.93
C ALA A 216 14.23 18.46 -0.13
N GLY A 217 13.54 19.40 -0.80
CA GLY A 217 12.68 19.14 -1.96
C GLY A 217 11.28 18.61 -1.62
N GLY A 218 10.44 18.54 -2.66
CA GLY A 218 9.11 17.90 -2.69
C GLY A 218 7.98 18.60 -1.92
N GLY A 219 6.74 18.09 -2.05
CA GLY A 219 5.57 18.47 -1.27
C GLY A 219 5.77 18.24 0.23
N GLN A 220 5.09 18.97 1.06
CA GLN A 220 5.28 18.94 2.52
C GLN A 220 3.99 18.58 3.25
N ASN A 221 2.86 18.72 2.56
CA ASN A 221 1.54 18.57 3.15
C ASN A 221 1.08 17.12 3.17
N TYR A 222 1.48 16.33 2.17
CA TYR A 222 1.29 14.89 2.14
C TYR A 222 2.56 14.19 2.63
N VAL A 223 2.46 13.45 3.71
CA VAL A 223 3.60 12.73 4.30
C VAL A 223 3.17 11.37 4.87
N HIS A 224 4.08 10.41 4.82
CA HIS A 224 3.93 9.10 5.41
C HIS A 224 5.27 8.56 5.90
N GLY A 225 5.25 7.50 6.68
CA GLY A 225 6.46 6.85 7.20
C GLY A 225 6.57 6.83 8.71
N GLY A 226 5.74 7.61 9.40
CA GLY A 226 5.72 7.68 10.87
C GLY A 226 4.80 6.64 11.52
N SER A 227 4.51 6.88 12.81
CA SER A 227 3.77 5.98 13.67
C SER A 227 2.36 6.44 14.01
N SER A 228 1.87 7.53 13.39
CA SER A 228 0.53 8.00 13.67
C SER A 228 -0.54 6.98 13.25
N PRO A 229 -1.73 6.98 13.88
CA PRO A 229 -2.82 6.11 13.45
C PRO A 229 -3.17 6.27 11.97
N GLN A 230 -3.08 7.49 11.43
CA GLN A 230 -3.35 7.78 10.03
C GLN A 230 -2.33 7.15 9.07
N GLU A 231 -1.10 6.94 9.52
CA GLU A 231 -0.02 6.32 8.73
C GLU A 231 0.00 4.80 8.89
N MET A 232 -0.37 4.30 10.08
CA MET A 232 -0.19 2.89 10.47
C MET A 232 -1.44 2.04 10.31
N LEU A 233 -2.65 2.61 10.50
CA LEU A 233 -3.90 1.84 10.40
C LEU A 233 -4.36 1.80 8.94
N VAL A 234 -4.32 0.63 8.34
CA VAL A 234 -4.76 0.40 6.97
C VAL A 234 -5.97 -0.53 6.93
N PRO A 235 -6.92 -0.31 6.01
CA PRO A 235 -8.07 -1.17 5.86
C PRO A 235 -7.67 -2.51 5.25
N VAL A 236 -8.36 -3.57 5.63
CA VAL A 236 -8.39 -4.85 4.92
C VAL A 236 -9.84 -5.15 4.55
N LEU A 237 -10.14 -5.03 3.27
CA LEU A 237 -11.47 -5.30 2.76
C LEU A 237 -11.47 -6.68 2.07
N ASP A 238 -12.09 -7.67 2.71
CA ASP A 238 -12.31 -9.01 2.14
C ASP A 238 -13.67 -9.03 1.43
N LEU A 239 -13.64 -9.24 0.12
CA LEU A 239 -14.79 -9.24 -0.74
C LEU A 239 -14.98 -10.61 -1.37
N LYS A 240 -16.20 -11.13 -1.29
CA LYS A 240 -16.62 -12.33 -1.99
C LYS A 240 -17.80 -12.01 -2.89
N MET A 241 -17.59 -12.16 -4.20
CA MET A 241 -18.64 -12.02 -5.20
C MET A 241 -19.32 -13.38 -5.42
N GLU A 242 -20.64 -13.39 -5.48
CA GLU A 242 -21.37 -14.61 -5.86
C GLU A 242 -21.23 -14.88 -7.35
N ARG A 243 -21.09 -16.15 -7.72
CA ARG A 243 -21.20 -16.56 -9.13
C ARG A 243 -22.61 -16.23 -9.60
N GLY A 244 -22.70 -15.33 -10.58
CA GLY A 244 -23.99 -15.02 -11.20
C GLY A 244 -24.55 -16.26 -11.88
N HIS A 245 -25.43 -16.99 -11.23
CA HIS A 245 -26.44 -17.72 -11.97
C HIS A 245 -27.30 -16.67 -12.64
N MET A 246 -27.41 -16.70 -13.97
CA MET A 246 -28.47 -16.00 -14.65
C MET A 246 -29.78 -16.62 -14.14
N GLU A 247 -30.38 -16.01 -13.11
CA GLU A 247 -31.78 -16.23 -12.86
C GLU A 247 -32.53 -15.68 -14.06
N THR A 248 -32.89 -16.54 -14.96
CA THR A 248 -33.94 -16.26 -15.95
C THR A 248 -35.24 -16.03 -15.16
N ARG A 249 -35.52 -14.75 -14.84
CA ARG A 249 -36.86 -14.36 -14.39
C ARG A 249 -37.80 -14.57 -15.60
N SER A 250 -38.78 -15.40 -15.46
CA SER A 250 -39.87 -15.46 -16.41
C SER A 250 -40.46 -14.07 -16.57
N ALA A 251 -40.39 -13.51 -17.79
CA ALA A 251 -41.03 -12.26 -18.11
C ALA A 251 -42.55 -12.50 -18.00
N GLY A 252 -43.22 -11.84 -17.06
CA GLY A 252 -44.68 -11.80 -17.02
C GLY A 252 -45.17 -11.02 -18.24
N VAL A 253 -45.73 -11.69 -19.21
CA VAL A 253 -46.43 -11.06 -20.34
C VAL A 253 -47.86 -10.81 -19.87
N ALA A 254 -48.19 -9.53 -19.63
CA ALA A 254 -49.58 -9.10 -19.51
C ALA A 254 -50.11 -8.79 -20.93
N LEU A 255 -51.07 -9.56 -21.38
CA LEU A 255 -51.91 -9.19 -22.56
C LEU A 255 -52.92 -8.14 -22.08
N VAL A 256 -52.86 -6.95 -22.67
CA VAL A 256 -53.86 -5.87 -22.52
C VAL A 256 -54.85 -5.99 -23.65
#